data_438cc963f3e60d55c1428a960900cd42
#
_entry.id   438cc963f3e60d55c1428a960900cd42
#
_cell.length_a   1.000
_cell.length_b   1.000
_cell.length_c   1.000
_cell.angle_alpha   90.00
_cell.angle_beta   90.00
_cell.angle_gamma   90.00
#
_symmetry.space_group_name_H-M   'P 1'
#
loop_
_entity.id
_entity.type
_entity.pdbx_description
1 polymer ?
#
loop_
_entity_poly.entity_id
_entity_poly.type
_entity_poly.pdbx_seq_one_letter_code
_entity_poly.pdbx_strand_id
1 'polypeptide(L)'
;TFTDTDGKQVTLKIGITGVLPTQILVWDKANLEGKVTVDDPMEAVKTIVPQMKAAGADFILVAAYSGIGDNEYTKNEENEGYQIAGIEGVDAVATGHSHADFPNGDGTSFYAKYPGVDDVNGLINGKPVVMAGKFGDHLGIMDVKLTYTDGKWKVVNSKAKLEKIDTKSDIADKALIDMAAHDHDGTINYVRKEVGETTAPITSYFAQVQDDPSIQIVNNAQLWYAKKQVAGTADENLPILSAAAPFKAGTRGDASYYTDIPAGPLAIKNVVDLYLYDNVTALLKVTGAQIKEWLEMSAGQFNQIDPNSKEPQQLINSSYPSYNYDVIDGLTYKFDLTQPNKYDRKGKLVN
;
A
#
# COMPACT_ATOMS: atom_id res chain seq x y z
N THR A 1 7.42 13.74 -32.79
CA THR A 1 8.05 13.61 -34.12
C THR A 1 9.54 13.89 -33.99
N PHE A 2 10.34 13.07 -34.62
CA PHE A 2 11.81 13.13 -34.63
C PHE A 2 12.28 13.22 -36.07
N THR A 3 13.51 13.68 -36.28
CA THR A 3 14.16 13.66 -37.59
C THR A 3 15.15 12.47 -37.60
N ASP A 4 15.00 11.57 -38.55
CA ASP A 4 15.95 10.46 -38.72
C ASP A 4 17.27 10.90 -39.36
N THR A 5 18.19 9.95 -39.53
CA THR A 5 19.52 10.22 -40.14
C THR A 5 19.46 10.71 -41.57
N ASP A 6 18.37 10.43 -42.29
CA ASP A 6 18.13 10.80 -43.69
C ASP A 6 17.35 12.12 -43.80
N GLY A 7 17.09 12.82 -42.67
CA GLY A 7 16.35 14.07 -42.62
C GLY A 7 14.83 13.91 -42.72
N LYS A 8 14.31 12.67 -42.68
CA LYS A 8 12.87 12.40 -42.73
C LYS A 8 12.24 12.51 -41.36
N GLN A 9 11.04 13.09 -41.29
CA GLN A 9 10.24 13.14 -40.06
C GLN A 9 9.63 11.77 -39.77
N VAL A 10 9.93 11.24 -38.58
CA VAL A 10 9.38 9.99 -38.05
C VAL A 10 8.64 10.22 -36.76
N THR A 11 7.56 9.53 -36.53
CA THR A 11 6.74 9.68 -35.33
C THR A 11 6.91 8.46 -34.44
N LEU A 12 7.18 8.69 -33.15
CA LEU A 12 7.09 7.67 -32.11
C LEU A 12 5.68 7.73 -31.52
N LYS A 13 4.98 6.61 -31.53
CA LYS A 13 3.68 6.46 -30.86
C LYS A 13 3.87 5.69 -29.55
N ILE A 14 3.63 6.38 -28.44
CA ILE A 14 3.68 5.79 -27.10
C ILE A 14 2.27 5.39 -26.70
N GLY A 15 2.06 4.09 -26.45
CA GLY A 15 0.83 3.59 -25.85
C GLY A 15 0.97 3.60 -24.32
N ILE A 16 -0.04 4.13 -23.64
CA ILE A 16 -0.10 4.13 -22.17
C ILE A 16 -1.36 3.43 -21.73
N THR A 17 -1.24 2.48 -20.80
CA THR A 17 -2.36 1.86 -20.11
C THR A 17 -2.13 1.90 -18.61
N GLY A 18 -3.19 1.79 -17.82
CA GLY A 18 -3.11 1.78 -16.35
C GLY A 18 -3.87 0.60 -15.78
N VAL A 19 -3.39 0.11 -14.65
CA VAL A 19 -4.04 -0.92 -13.84
C VAL A 19 -3.97 -0.58 -12.36
N LEU A 20 -4.85 -1.21 -11.57
CA LEU A 20 -4.91 -1.08 -10.12
C LEU A 20 -5.32 -2.43 -9.50
N PRO A 21 -5.05 -2.67 -8.21
CA PRO A 21 -5.39 -3.92 -7.55
C PRO A 21 -6.89 -4.20 -7.53
N THR A 22 -7.28 -5.47 -7.69
CA THR A 22 -8.70 -5.90 -7.59
C THR A 22 -9.32 -5.58 -6.24
N GLN A 23 -8.50 -5.48 -5.18
CA GLN A 23 -8.88 -5.13 -3.82
C GLN A 23 -9.51 -3.75 -3.69
N ILE A 24 -9.39 -2.88 -4.69
CA ILE A 24 -10.07 -1.57 -4.72
C ILE A 24 -11.58 -1.72 -4.52
N LEU A 25 -12.18 -2.83 -4.96
CA LEU A 25 -13.60 -3.12 -4.75
C LEU A 25 -13.97 -3.31 -3.26
N VAL A 26 -12.98 -3.61 -2.43
CA VAL A 26 -13.14 -3.70 -0.97
C VAL A 26 -12.80 -2.36 -0.33
N TRP A 27 -11.67 -1.76 -0.71
CA TRP A 27 -11.18 -0.52 -0.11
C TRP A 27 -12.08 0.68 -0.38
N ASP A 28 -12.63 0.77 -1.59
CA ASP A 28 -13.53 1.85 -2.01
C ASP A 28 -14.95 1.36 -2.28
N LYS A 29 -15.38 0.36 -1.50
CA LYS A 29 -16.67 -0.31 -1.64
C LYS A 29 -17.83 0.67 -1.70
N ALA A 30 -17.82 1.69 -0.83
CA ALA A 30 -18.89 2.69 -0.74
C ALA A 30 -19.15 3.41 -2.08
N ASN A 31 -18.11 3.60 -2.88
CA ASN A 31 -18.20 4.30 -4.16
C ASN A 31 -18.35 3.35 -5.36
N LEU A 32 -17.84 2.13 -5.28
CA LEU A 32 -17.67 1.22 -6.43
C LEU A 32 -18.66 0.06 -6.48
N GLU A 33 -19.26 -0.34 -5.34
CA GLU A 33 -20.14 -1.52 -5.28
C GLU A 33 -21.32 -1.40 -6.28
N GLY A 34 -21.46 -2.42 -7.12
CA GLY A 34 -22.51 -2.50 -8.13
C GLY A 34 -22.34 -1.56 -9.34
N LYS A 35 -21.26 -0.77 -9.41
CA LYS A 35 -21.01 0.17 -10.51
C LYS A 35 -19.92 -0.29 -11.47
N VAL A 36 -18.92 -1.01 -10.99
CA VAL A 36 -17.78 -1.49 -11.77
C VAL A 36 -17.40 -2.90 -11.42
N THR A 37 -16.67 -3.55 -12.34
CA THR A 37 -15.92 -4.79 -12.10
C THR A 37 -14.45 -4.51 -12.37
N VAL A 38 -13.54 -5.23 -11.71
CA VAL A 38 -12.10 -5.09 -11.89
C VAL A 38 -11.52 -6.46 -12.22
N ASP A 39 -10.81 -6.54 -13.33
CA ASP A 39 -10.11 -7.73 -13.75
C ASP A 39 -8.72 -7.80 -13.09
N ASP A 40 -8.13 -8.99 -13.06
CA ASP A 40 -6.75 -9.21 -12.65
C ASP A 40 -5.80 -8.30 -13.45
N PRO A 41 -4.91 -7.51 -12.80
CA PRO A 41 -4.06 -6.52 -13.46
C PRO A 41 -3.15 -7.12 -14.54
N MET A 42 -2.51 -8.26 -14.27
CA MET A 42 -1.63 -8.93 -15.23
C MET A 42 -2.40 -9.43 -16.45
N GLU A 43 -3.57 -10.05 -16.26
CA GLU A 43 -4.40 -10.55 -17.34
C GLU A 43 -4.99 -9.40 -18.18
N ALA A 44 -5.35 -8.28 -17.55
CA ALA A 44 -5.79 -7.08 -18.23
C ALA A 44 -4.69 -6.49 -19.13
N VAL A 45 -3.45 -6.41 -18.63
CA VAL A 45 -2.31 -5.94 -19.44
C VAL A 45 -2.00 -6.89 -20.59
N LYS A 46 -1.99 -8.21 -20.35
CA LYS A 46 -1.83 -9.20 -21.44
C LYS A 46 -2.87 -9.06 -22.54
N THR A 47 -4.08 -8.67 -22.18
CA THR A 47 -5.18 -8.52 -23.15
C THR A 47 -5.05 -7.22 -23.95
N ILE A 48 -4.65 -6.10 -23.31
CA ILE A 48 -4.64 -4.80 -23.97
C ILE A 48 -3.38 -4.53 -24.80
N VAL A 49 -2.22 -5.06 -24.39
CA VAL A 49 -0.93 -4.82 -25.07
C VAL A 49 -0.96 -5.19 -26.56
N PRO A 50 -1.43 -6.37 -26.97
CA PRO A 50 -1.54 -6.73 -28.40
C PRO A 50 -2.45 -5.75 -29.17
N GLN A 51 -3.53 -5.27 -28.57
CA GLN A 51 -4.44 -4.31 -29.21
C GLN A 51 -3.76 -2.97 -29.42
N MET A 52 -2.98 -2.49 -28.43
CA MET A 52 -2.20 -1.26 -28.55
C MET A 52 -1.12 -1.36 -29.63
N LYS A 53 -0.41 -2.50 -29.72
CA LYS A 53 0.55 -2.76 -30.80
C LYS A 53 -0.14 -2.80 -32.16
N ALA A 54 -1.30 -3.42 -32.28
CA ALA A 54 -2.10 -3.45 -33.52
C ALA A 54 -2.61 -2.04 -33.92
N ALA A 55 -2.88 -1.16 -32.96
CA ALA A 55 -3.20 0.25 -33.16
C ALA A 55 -1.97 1.11 -33.54
N GLY A 56 -0.79 0.50 -33.60
CA GLY A 56 0.45 1.12 -34.04
C GLY A 56 1.27 1.76 -32.93
N ALA A 57 1.11 1.34 -31.68
CA ALA A 57 2.01 1.78 -30.60
C ALA A 57 3.41 1.18 -30.80
N ASP A 58 4.41 2.02 -30.82
CA ASP A 58 5.83 1.66 -30.95
C ASP A 58 6.44 1.29 -29.59
N PHE A 59 6.02 2.00 -28.54
CA PHE A 59 6.49 1.84 -27.17
C PHE A 59 5.29 1.76 -26.22
N ILE A 60 5.29 0.84 -25.26
CA ILE A 60 4.19 0.68 -24.30
C ILE A 60 4.69 0.90 -22.88
N LEU A 61 4.10 1.88 -22.21
CA LEU A 61 4.24 2.17 -20.80
C LEU A 61 3.01 1.68 -20.04
N VAL A 62 3.22 0.90 -18.98
CA VAL A 62 2.16 0.55 -18.03
C VAL A 62 2.29 1.39 -16.77
N ALA A 63 1.27 2.18 -16.46
CA ALA A 63 1.11 2.90 -15.20
C ALA A 63 0.37 1.98 -14.22
N ALA A 64 1.12 1.16 -13.49
CA ALA A 64 0.57 0.19 -12.57
C ALA A 64 0.47 0.79 -11.17
N TYR A 65 -0.73 1.18 -10.73
CA TYR A 65 -0.97 1.47 -9.30
C TYR A 65 -0.99 0.15 -8.53
N SER A 66 0.15 -0.53 -8.50
CA SER A 66 0.40 -1.83 -7.91
C SER A 66 1.87 -1.85 -7.48
N GLY A 67 2.19 -2.43 -6.34
CA GLY A 67 3.58 -2.64 -5.94
C GLY A 67 4.27 -3.66 -6.86
N ILE A 68 5.59 -3.77 -6.73
CA ILE A 68 6.35 -4.79 -7.49
C ILE A 68 5.89 -6.20 -7.10
N GLY A 69 5.55 -6.41 -5.82
CA GLY A 69 5.06 -7.70 -5.35
C GLY A 69 6.17 -8.72 -5.10
N ASP A 70 5.83 -9.99 -5.18
CA ASP A 70 6.79 -11.08 -5.14
C ASP A 70 7.03 -11.66 -6.57
N ASN A 71 7.91 -12.64 -6.68
CA ASN A 71 8.27 -13.22 -7.97
C ASN A 71 7.42 -14.44 -8.37
N GLU A 72 6.42 -14.78 -7.56
CA GLU A 72 5.46 -15.84 -7.85
C GLU A 72 4.10 -15.22 -8.14
N TYR A 73 3.48 -15.56 -9.25
CA TYR A 73 2.18 -15.04 -9.60
C TYR A 73 1.07 -15.80 -8.87
N THR A 74 0.21 -15.05 -8.23
CA THR A 74 -1.08 -15.53 -7.72
C THR A 74 -2.19 -14.64 -8.28
N LYS A 75 -3.17 -15.25 -8.93
CA LYS A 75 -4.26 -14.49 -9.54
C LYS A 75 -4.98 -13.58 -8.54
N ASN A 76 -5.21 -12.34 -8.95
CA ASN A 76 -5.81 -11.27 -8.14
C ASN A 76 -4.99 -10.92 -6.89
N GLU A 77 -3.70 -11.13 -6.87
CA GLU A 77 -2.87 -10.60 -5.80
C GLU A 77 -2.80 -9.07 -5.86
N GLU A 78 -2.46 -8.47 -4.72
CA GLU A 78 -2.49 -7.00 -4.59
C GLU A 78 -1.37 -6.31 -5.36
N ASN A 79 -0.21 -6.97 -5.51
CA ASN A 79 0.98 -6.38 -6.09
C ASN A 79 1.55 -7.28 -7.20
N GLU A 80 1.38 -6.86 -8.46
CA GLU A 80 1.72 -7.62 -9.66
C GLU A 80 2.72 -6.91 -10.58
N GLY A 81 3.42 -5.88 -10.09
CA GLY A 81 4.34 -5.08 -10.91
C GLY A 81 5.49 -5.90 -11.49
N TYR A 82 6.00 -6.91 -10.77
CA TYR A 82 7.03 -7.82 -11.27
C TYR A 82 6.53 -8.65 -12.45
N GLN A 83 5.34 -9.21 -12.35
CA GLN A 83 4.70 -10.01 -13.40
C GLN A 83 4.38 -9.17 -14.63
N ILE A 84 3.86 -7.94 -14.42
CA ILE A 84 3.56 -6.99 -15.50
C ILE A 84 4.83 -6.64 -16.27
N ALA A 85 5.95 -6.42 -15.59
CA ALA A 85 7.25 -6.19 -16.24
C ALA A 85 7.74 -7.43 -17.04
N GLY A 86 7.23 -8.62 -16.76
CA GLY A 86 7.48 -9.84 -17.51
C GLY A 86 6.70 -9.97 -18.84
N ILE A 87 5.63 -9.19 -19.03
CA ILE A 87 4.73 -9.35 -20.19
C ILE A 87 5.42 -8.92 -21.49
N GLU A 88 5.35 -9.77 -22.51
CA GLU A 88 5.85 -9.44 -23.85
C GLU A 88 5.12 -8.24 -24.44
N GLY A 89 5.87 -7.31 -25.04
CA GLY A 89 5.33 -6.09 -25.64
C GLY A 89 5.17 -4.91 -24.68
N VAL A 90 5.31 -5.08 -23.37
CA VAL A 90 5.49 -4.00 -22.41
C VAL A 90 6.94 -3.52 -22.50
N ASP A 91 7.15 -2.21 -22.55
CA ASP A 91 8.48 -1.62 -22.70
C ASP A 91 8.96 -0.88 -21.43
N ALA A 92 8.05 -0.41 -20.58
CA ALA A 92 8.36 0.23 -19.29
C ALA A 92 7.20 0.09 -18.31
N VAL A 93 7.48 0.11 -16.99
CA VAL A 93 6.45 0.06 -15.94
C VAL A 93 6.71 1.12 -14.86
N ALA A 94 5.72 1.95 -14.59
CA ALA A 94 5.70 2.81 -13.42
C ALA A 94 4.79 2.17 -12.37
N THR A 95 5.37 1.78 -11.24
CA THR A 95 4.65 1.13 -10.12
C THR A 95 4.44 2.07 -8.95
N GLY A 96 3.63 1.66 -7.97
CA GLY A 96 3.32 2.48 -6.80
C GLY A 96 2.71 1.64 -5.67
N HIS A 97 1.65 2.11 -5.03
CA HIS A 97 0.80 1.45 -4.05
C HIS A 97 1.51 0.95 -2.77
N SER A 98 2.55 0.14 -2.87
CA SER A 98 3.23 -0.45 -1.70
C SER A 98 4.15 0.55 -0.96
N HIS A 99 4.26 1.80 -1.44
CA HIS A 99 5.06 2.87 -0.83
C HIS A 99 6.54 2.52 -0.62
N ALA A 100 7.08 1.60 -1.41
CA ALA A 100 8.49 1.24 -1.35
C ALA A 100 9.28 1.96 -2.44
N ASP A 101 10.61 1.93 -2.32
CA ASP A 101 11.52 2.51 -3.29
C ASP A 101 12.08 1.42 -4.21
N PHE A 102 12.08 1.69 -5.51
CA PHE A 102 12.78 0.90 -6.51
C PHE A 102 13.08 1.75 -7.75
N PRO A 103 14.32 1.70 -8.29
CA PRO A 103 15.49 0.98 -7.76
C PRO A 103 16.16 1.73 -6.61
N ASN A 104 16.95 1.03 -5.79
CA ASN A 104 17.85 1.68 -4.84
C ASN A 104 19.15 2.15 -5.51
N GLY A 105 19.51 1.55 -6.64
CA GLY A 105 20.69 1.89 -7.42
C GLY A 105 22.00 1.28 -6.91
N ASP A 106 21.98 0.54 -5.81
CA ASP A 106 23.14 -0.06 -5.16
C ASP A 106 23.05 -1.60 -5.01
N GLY A 107 21.98 -2.20 -5.49
CA GLY A 107 21.75 -3.64 -5.42
C GLY A 107 21.18 -4.14 -4.09
N THR A 108 20.73 -3.23 -3.21
CA THR A 108 20.27 -3.58 -1.86
C THR A 108 18.75 -3.60 -1.69
N SER A 109 17.97 -3.29 -2.72
CA SER A 109 16.52 -3.32 -2.61
C SER A 109 16.01 -4.72 -2.24
N PHE A 110 14.87 -4.75 -1.58
CA PHE A 110 14.20 -6.03 -1.26
C PHE A 110 14.01 -6.93 -2.50
N TYR A 111 13.85 -6.32 -3.67
CA TYR A 111 13.57 -6.99 -4.94
C TYR A 111 14.83 -7.48 -5.67
N ALA A 112 16.03 -7.00 -5.29
CA ALA A 112 17.30 -7.35 -5.95
C ALA A 112 17.59 -8.87 -6.00
N LYS A 113 16.98 -9.64 -5.08
CA LYS A 113 17.09 -11.11 -5.02
C LYS A 113 16.22 -11.86 -6.03
N TYR A 114 15.30 -11.18 -6.73
CA TYR A 114 14.38 -11.83 -7.65
C TYR A 114 15.04 -12.07 -9.03
N PRO A 115 14.72 -13.18 -9.70
CA PRO A 115 15.23 -13.44 -11.04
C PRO A 115 14.93 -12.26 -12.00
N GLY A 116 15.90 -11.89 -12.82
CA GLY A 116 15.74 -10.82 -13.82
C GLY A 116 15.65 -9.40 -13.26
N VAL A 117 15.89 -9.18 -11.96
CA VAL A 117 15.97 -7.85 -11.36
C VAL A 117 17.40 -7.36 -11.37
N ASP A 118 17.62 -6.18 -11.97
CA ASP A 118 18.84 -5.38 -11.91
C ASP A 118 18.53 -4.08 -11.17
N ASP A 119 18.70 -4.11 -9.86
CA ASP A 119 18.41 -2.96 -8.99
C ASP A 119 19.38 -1.78 -9.23
N VAL A 120 20.59 -2.06 -9.74
CA VAL A 120 21.57 -0.99 -10.03
C VAL A 120 21.12 -0.14 -11.21
N ASN A 121 20.57 -0.77 -12.25
CA ASN A 121 20.07 -0.07 -13.43
C ASN A 121 18.56 0.14 -13.43
N GLY A 122 17.84 -0.33 -12.40
CA GLY A 122 16.39 -0.19 -12.27
C GLY A 122 15.59 -0.99 -13.30
N LEU A 123 16.05 -2.22 -13.58
CA LEU A 123 15.41 -3.07 -14.58
C LEU A 123 14.77 -4.31 -13.93
N ILE A 124 13.61 -4.68 -14.44
CA ILE A 124 12.97 -5.98 -14.18
C ILE A 124 12.72 -6.65 -15.54
N ASN A 125 13.27 -7.84 -15.74
CA ASN A 125 13.23 -8.56 -17.02
C ASN A 125 13.72 -7.69 -18.20
N GLY A 126 14.76 -6.89 -17.97
CA GLY A 126 15.37 -5.99 -18.96
C GLY A 126 14.58 -4.72 -19.28
N LYS A 127 13.49 -4.44 -18.56
CA LYS A 127 12.64 -3.26 -18.77
C LYS A 127 12.80 -2.28 -17.61
N PRO A 128 12.81 -0.95 -17.86
CA PRO A 128 12.91 0.04 -16.81
C PRO A 128 11.63 0.04 -15.97
N VAL A 129 11.81 -0.03 -14.67
CA VAL A 129 10.73 -0.01 -13.66
C VAL A 129 11.08 1.02 -12.61
N VAL A 130 10.09 1.79 -12.17
CA VAL A 130 10.22 2.71 -11.03
C VAL A 130 9.11 2.50 -10.04
N MET A 131 9.42 2.62 -8.76
CA MET A 131 8.47 2.79 -7.65
C MET A 131 9.02 3.88 -6.74
N ALA A 132 8.38 5.05 -6.75
CA ALA A 132 8.93 6.31 -6.26
C ALA A 132 8.48 6.63 -4.82
N GLY A 133 8.45 5.64 -3.95
CA GLY A 133 8.15 5.85 -2.52
C GLY A 133 6.73 6.32 -2.25
N LYS A 134 6.58 7.36 -1.46
CA LYS A 134 5.28 7.89 -1.01
C LYS A 134 5.31 9.41 -0.84
N PHE A 135 4.14 10.03 -0.92
CA PHE A 135 3.91 11.46 -0.59
C PHE A 135 4.77 12.44 -1.40
N GLY A 136 5.28 12.02 -2.57
CA GLY A 136 6.14 12.85 -3.40
C GLY A 136 7.58 12.99 -2.89
N ASP A 137 8.06 12.04 -2.11
CA ASP A 137 9.43 12.02 -1.58
C ASP A 137 10.51 11.70 -2.63
N HIS A 138 10.12 11.07 -3.74
CA HIS A 138 11.01 10.76 -4.86
C HIS A 138 10.38 11.08 -6.20
N LEU A 139 11.22 11.39 -7.18
CA LEU A 139 10.89 11.41 -8.59
C LEU A 139 11.47 10.15 -9.27
N GLY A 140 10.62 9.32 -9.85
CA GLY A 140 11.04 8.18 -10.67
C GLY A 140 11.40 8.65 -12.08
N ILE A 141 12.60 8.30 -12.55
CA ILE A 141 13.11 8.67 -13.87
C ILE A 141 13.45 7.41 -14.63
N MET A 142 12.88 7.26 -15.82
CA MET A 142 13.20 6.19 -16.76
C MET A 142 13.84 6.78 -18.02
N ASP A 143 15.12 6.49 -18.23
CA ASP A 143 15.86 6.86 -19.42
C ASP A 143 15.80 5.73 -20.44
N VAL A 144 15.17 5.97 -21.58
CA VAL A 144 15.03 4.97 -22.65
C VAL A 144 15.66 5.49 -23.92
N LYS A 145 16.70 4.79 -24.40
CA LYS A 145 17.32 5.08 -25.69
C LYS A 145 16.68 4.25 -26.79
N LEU A 146 16.15 4.95 -27.79
CA LEU A 146 15.47 4.34 -28.93
C LEU A 146 16.29 4.55 -30.22
N THR A 147 16.19 3.60 -31.14
CA THR A 147 16.66 3.77 -32.53
C THR A 147 15.51 3.47 -33.49
N TYR A 148 15.52 4.18 -34.62
CA TYR A 148 14.59 3.94 -35.73
C TYR A 148 15.33 3.27 -36.88
N THR A 149 15.01 2.01 -37.14
CA THR A 149 15.67 1.20 -38.17
C THR A 149 14.64 0.34 -38.88
N ASP A 150 14.72 0.26 -40.21
CA ASP A 150 13.81 -0.55 -41.03
C ASP A 150 12.32 -0.21 -40.82
N GLY A 151 12.02 1.07 -40.61
CA GLY A 151 10.65 1.54 -40.40
C GLY A 151 10.08 1.26 -39.02
N LYS A 152 10.90 0.84 -38.06
CA LYS A 152 10.48 0.47 -36.69
C LYS A 152 11.35 1.10 -35.62
N TRP A 153 10.72 1.48 -34.52
CA TRP A 153 11.41 1.85 -33.31
C TRP A 153 11.85 0.62 -32.52
N LYS A 154 13.06 0.67 -31.96
CA LYS A 154 13.62 -0.36 -31.09
C LYS A 154 14.27 0.25 -29.87
N VAL A 155 14.04 -0.33 -28.70
CA VAL A 155 14.77 0.03 -27.47
C VAL A 155 16.18 -0.58 -27.59
N VAL A 156 17.22 0.27 -27.48
CA VAL A 156 18.61 -0.17 -27.53
C VAL A 156 19.28 -0.16 -26.16
N ASN A 157 18.78 0.66 -25.25
CA ASN A 157 19.20 0.69 -23.85
C ASN A 157 18.14 1.37 -23.02
N SER A 158 18.04 0.95 -21.76
CA SER A 158 17.18 1.62 -20.78
C SER A 158 17.76 1.50 -19.38
N LYS A 159 17.43 2.45 -18.54
CA LYS A 159 17.68 2.39 -17.10
C LYS A 159 16.69 3.25 -16.37
N ALA A 160 16.54 2.97 -15.10
CA ALA A 160 15.71 3.76 -14.21
C ALA A 160 16.47 4.16 -12.95
N LYS A 161 16.05 5.26 -12.34
CA LYS A 161 16.57 5.73 -11.05
C LYS A 161 15.50 6.48 -10.29
N LEU A 162 15.72 6.63 -8.99
CA LEU A 162 14.97 7.55 -8.15
C LEU A 162 15.82 8.78 -7.85
N GLU A 163 15.18 9.94 -7.88
CA GLU A 163 15.76 11.19 -7.42
C GLU A 163 14.99 11.66 -6.19
N LYS A 164 15.68 11.77 -5.07
CA LYS A 164 15.03 12.18 -3.82
C LYS A 164 14.70 13.67 -3.86
N ILE A 165 13.48 14.01 -3.47
CA ILE A 165 13.03 15.40 -3.35
C ILE A 165 13.57 15.99 -2.04
N ASP A 166 14.18 17.18 -2.15
CA ASP A 166 14.59 17.93 -0.95
C ASP A 166 13.36 18.59 -0.31
N THR A 167 12.78 17.91 0.65
CA THR A 167 11.59 18.38 1.38
C THR A 167 11.86 19.59 2.29
N LYS A 168 13.13 20.00 2.46
CA LYS A 168 13.52 21.19 3.22
C LYS A 168 13.76 22.40 2.32
N SER A 169 13.69 22.22 1.01
CA SER A 169 13.85 23.30 0.04
C SER A 169 12.59 24.17 0.00
N ASP A 170 12.77 25.49 0.01
CA ASP A 170 11.68 26.46 -0.23
C ASP A 170 11.44 26.70 -1.74
N ILE A 171 12.18 26.00 -2.60
CA ILE A 171 12.06 26.14 -4.06
C ILE A 171 10.86 25.34 -4.53
N ALA A 172 9.87 26.03 -5.07
CA ALA A 172 8.70 25.42 -5.68
C ALA A 172 8.27 26.21 -6.91
N ASP A 173 7.65 25.53 -7.87
CA ASP A 173 7.11 26.21 -9.06
C ASP A 173 5.90 27.06 -8.69
N LYS A 174 6.02 28.38 -8.90
CA LYS A 174 4.96 29.33 -8.53
C LYS A 174 3.65 29.06 -9.28
N ALA A 175 3.70 28.64 -10.53
CA ALA A 175 2.48 28.37 -11.30
C ALA A 175 1.72 27.16 -10.74
N LEU A 176 2.44 26.13 -10.26
CA LEU A 176 1.82 24.97 -9.59
C LEU A 176 1.23 25.36 -8.24
N ILE A 177 1.93 26.18 -7.46
CA ILE A 177 1.41 26.70 -6.19
C ILE A 177 0.11 27.48 -6.41
N ASP A 178 0.12 28.44 -7.35
CA ASP A 178 -1.04 29.28 -7.65
C ASP A 178 -2.24 28.44 -8.14
N MET A 179 -1.98 27.42 -8.95
CA MET A 179 -3.01 26.51 -9.46
C MET A 179 -3.65 25.67 -8.34
N ALA A 180 -2.84 25.18 -7.42
CA ALA A 180 -3.29 24.30 -6.31
C ALA A 180 -3.86 25.10 -5.11
N ALA A 181 -3.65 26.43 -5.04
CA ALA A 181 -3.93 27.23 -3.85
C ALA A 181 -5.37 27.09 -3.35
N HIS A 182 -6.36 27.13 -4.26
CA HIS A 182 -7.78 27.02 -3.88
C HIS A 182 -8.10 25.69 -3.19
N ASP A 183 -7.64 24.58 -3.76
CA ASP A 183 -7.90 23.23 -3.24
C ASP A 183 -7.09 22.97 -1.97
N HIS A 184 -5.86 23.49 -1.92
CA HIS A 184 -5.01 23.42 -0.73
C HIS A 184 -5.67 24.14 0.46
N ASP A 185 -6.10 25.40 0.29
CA ASP A 185 -6.74 26.17 1.35
C ASP A 185 -8.07 25.53 1.77
N GLY A 186 -8.85 25.04 0.80
CA GLY A 186 -10.09 24.31 1.07
C GLY A 186 -9.84 23.06 1.92
N THR A 187 -8.81 22.29 1.59
CA THR A 187 -8.39 21.08 2.33
C THR A 187 -7.94 21.44 3.75
N ILE A 188 -7.08 22.44 3.90
CA ILE A 188 -6.59 22.89 5.22
C ILE A 188 -7.74 23.32 6.12
N ASN A 189 -8.68 24.10 5.57
CA ASN A 189 -9.86 24.56 6.33
C ASN A 189 -10.75 23.38 6.74
N TYR A 190 -10.95 22.41 5.85
CA TYR A 190 -11.74 21.21 6.15
C TYR A 190 -11.09 20.34 7.24
N VAL A 191 -9.82 19.97 7.09
CA VAL A 191 -9.16 19.04 8.02
C VAL A 191 -8.91 19.64 9.40
N ARG A 192 -8.91 20.98 9.52
CA ARG A 192 -8.78 21.71 10.80
C ARG A 192 -10.12 21.98 11.48
N LYS A 193 -11.24 21.58 10.88
CA LYS A 193 -12.56 21.75 11.50
C LYS A 193 -12.61 20.93 12.79
N GLU A 194 -12.94 21.60 13.89
CA GLU A 194 -13.09 20.98 15.21
C GLU A 194 -14.28 20.01 15.24
N VAL A 195 -14.08 18.85 15.85
CA VAL A 195 -15.09 17.77 15.99
C VAL A 195 -15.29 17.32 17.43
N GLY A 196 -14.48 17.80 18.38
CA GLY A 196 -14.57 17.46 19.78
C GLY A 196 -13.31 17.85 20.55
N GLU A 197 -13.15 17.28 21.74
CA GLU A 197 -11.96 17.47 22.58
C GLU A 197 -11.57 16.20 23.31
N THR A 198 -10.31 16.09 23.72
CA THR A 198 -9.81 15.04 24.59
C THR A 198 -9.12 15.64 25.82
N THR A 199 -9.34 15.03 26.98
CA THR A 199 -8.74 15.48 28.25
C THR A 199 -7.36 14.89 28.50
N ALA A 200 -6.93 13.90 27.69
CA ALA A 200 -5.63 13.24 27.79
C ALA A 200 -5.04 13.04 26.40
N PRO A 201 -3.71 12.91 26.26
CA PRO A 201 -3.10 12.55 24.98
C PRO A 201 -3.58 11.18 24.48
N ILE A 202 -3.73 11.05 23.15
CA ILE A 202 -4.01 9.77 22.49
C ILE A 202 -2.80 9.44 21.64
N THR A 203 -2.06 8.40 22.01
CA THR A 203 -0.85 7.99 21.31
C THR A 203 -0.92 6.52 20.95
N SER A 204 -0.15 6.08 19.93
CA SER A 204 -0.07 4.69 19.51
C SER A 204 1.30 4.06 19.76
N TYR A 205 2.13 4.68 20.60
CA TYR A 205 3.52 4.23 20.82
C TYR A 205 3.62 2.78 21.32
N PHE A 206 2.63 2.31 22.06
CA PHE A 206 2.62 0.96 22.63
C PHE A 206 1.48 0.07 22.09
N ALA A 207 0.77 0.53 21.05
CA ALA A 207 -0.41 -0.16 20.51
C ALA A 207 -0.14 -1.58 20.01
N GLN A 208 1.12 -1.93 19.73
CA GLN A 208 1.50 -3.27 19.31
C GLN A 208 1.81 -4.24 20.46
N VAL A 209 1.92 -3.75 21.72
CA VAL A 209 2.41 -4.58 22.83
C VAL A 209 1.55 -4.51 24.09
N GLN A 210 0.59 -3.60 24.13
CA GLN A 210 -0.32 -3.45 25.26
C GLN A 210 -1.67 -2.89 24.81
N ASP A 211 -2.63 -2.88 25.73
CA ASP A 211 -3.89 -2.15 25.56
C ASP A 211 -3.62 -0.64 25.43
N ASP A 212 -4.18 -0.02 24.41
CA ASP A 212 -3.77 1.32 23.97
C ASP A 212 -4.99 2.19 23.65
N PRO A 213 -5.04 3.44 24.16
CA PRO A 213 -6.19 4.32 23.98
C PRO A 213 -6.49 4.64 22.52
N SER A 214 -5.48 4.65 21.63
CA SER A 214 -5.69 4.91 20.20
C SER A 214 -6.49 3.80 19.53
N ILE A 215 -6.31 2.54 19.96
CA ILE A 215 -7.07 1.39 19.48
C ILE A 215 -8.42 1.30 20.18
N GLN A 216 -8.47 1.58 21.48
CA GLN A 216 -9.71 1.50 22.24
C GLN A 216 -10.75 2.51 21.76
N ILE A 217 -10.37 3.73 21.39
CA ILE A 217 -11.32 4.72 20.85
C ILE A 217 -11.92 4.27 19.50
N VAL A 218 -11.13 3.62 18.66
CA VAL A 218 -11.60 3.04 17.39
C VAL A 218 -12.59 1.90 17.67
N ASN A 219 -12.24 0.97 18.56
CA ASN A 219 -13.12 -0.12 18.97
C ASN A 219 -14.44 0.42 19.55
N ASN A 220 -14.41 1.43 20.40
CA ASN A 220 -15.61 2.05 20.96
C ASN A 220 -16.50 2.67 19.87
N ALA A 221 -15.92 3.35 18.89
CA ALA A 221 -16.66 3.92 17.77
C ALA A 221 -17.35 2.84 16.92
N GLN A 222 -16.63 1.74 16.61
CA GLN A 222 -17.17 0.60 15.87
C GLN A 222 -18.30 -0.09 16.65
N LEU A 223 -18.12 -0.32 17.93
CA LEU A 223 -19.17 -0.91 18.81
C LEU A 223 -20.42 -0.03 18.87
N TRP A 224 -20.24 1.28 19.01
CA TRP A 224 -21.35 2.23 19.00
C TRP A 224 -22.14 2.17 17.70
N TYR A 225 -21.43 2.15 16.57
CA TYR A 225 -22.06 2.05 15.25
C TYR A 225 -22.75 0.69 15.06
N ALA A 226 -22.06 -0.40 15.38
CA ALA A 226 -22.58 -1.76 15.24
C ALA A 226 -23.88 -1.95 16.05
N LYS A 227 -23.94 -1.50 17.31
CA LYS A 227 -25.15 -1.54 18.13
C LYS A 227 -26.34 -0.85 17.48
N LYS A 228 -26.11 0.28 16.79
CA LYS A 228 -27.19 0.97 16.05
C LYS A 228 -27.66 0.18 14.83
N GLN A 229 -26.74 -0.51 14.15
CA GLN A 229 -27.08 -1.28 12.94
C GLN A 229 -27.87 -2.54 13.24
N VAL A 230 -27.62 -3.20 14.38
CA VAL A 230 -28.32 -4.43 14.76
C VAL A 230 -29.61 -4.19 15.55
N ALA A 231 -29.86 -2.98 16.03
CA ALA A 231 -31.04 -2.64 16.80
C ALA A 231 -32.32 -2.93 16.01
N GLY A 232 -33.26 -3.67 16.62
CA GLY A 232 -34.51 -4.12 15.98
C GLY A 232 -34.37 -5.27 14.98
N THR A 233 -33.17 -5.82 14.83
CA THR A 233 -32.93 -7.02 13.98
C THR A 233 -32.94 -8.31 14.80
N ALA A 234 -32.93 -9.46 14.13
CA ALA A 234 -32.81 -10.77 14.79
C ALA A 234 -31.48 -10.95 15.57
N ASP A 235 -30.48 -10.14 15.28
CA ASP A 235 -29.14 -10.23 15.86
C ASP A 235 -28.91 -9.22 17.01
N GLU A 236 -29.92 -8.42 17.40
CA GLU A 236 -29.83 -7.39 18.44
C GLU A 236 -29.28 -7.90 19.78
N ASN A 237 -29.62 -9.12 20.15
CA ASN A 237 -29.23 -9.72 21.43
C ASN A 237 -27.94 -10.56 21.36
N LEU A 238 -27.27 -10.60 20.22
CA LEU A 238 -25.97 -11.27 20.11
C LEU A 238 -24.87 -10.43 20.76
N PRO A 239 -23.85 -11.06 21.38
CA PRO A 239 -22.66 -10.34 21.81
C PRO A 239 -21.98 -9.67 20.62
N ILE A 240 -21.67 -8.38 20.77
CA ILE A 240 -20.94 -7.62 19.74
C ILE A 240 -19.51 -7.43 20.24
N LEU A 241 -18.56 -7.87 19.41
CA LEU A 241 -17.13 -7.64 19.58
C LEU A 241 -16.67 -6.61 18.54
N SER A 242 -15.53 -5.98 18.77
CA SER A 242 -14.91 -5.08 17.79
C SER A 242 -13.48 -5.47 17.57
N ALA A 243 -13.04 -5.48 16.31
CA ALA A 243 -11.66 -5.71 15.93
C ALA A 243 -11.08 -4.45 15.29
N ALA A 244 -9.95 -3.98 15.78
CA ALA A 244 -9.23 -2.84 15.24
C ALA A 244 -7.72 -3.09 15.30
N ALA A 245 -7.00 -2.62 14.28
CA ALA A 245 -5.56 -2.77 14.18
C ALA A 245 -4.85 -1.40 14.25
N PRO A 246 -3.63 -1.33 14.79
CA PRO A 246 -2.83 -0.11 14.82
C PRO A 246 -2.24 0.19 13.42
N PHE A 247 -2.76 1.19 12.74
CA PHE A 247 -2.25 1.61 11.43
C PHE A 247 -0.92 2.39 11.53
N LYS A 248 -0.83 3.29 12.52
CA LYS A 248 0.35 4.13 12.76
C LYS A 248 1.01 3.71 14.07
N ALA A 249 1.87 2.71 14.03
CA ALA A 249 2.55 2.17 15.20
C ALA A 249 4.01 1.78 14.89
N GLY A 250 4.77 2.68 14.23
CA GLY A 250 6.13 2.42 13.81
C GLY A 250 6.23 1.45 12.63
N THR A 251 5.23 1.40 11.77
CA THR A 251 5.14 0.48 10.64
C THR A 251 6.37 0.59 9.74
N ARG A 252 6.92 -0.54 9.32
CA ARG A 252 8.09 -0.65 8.44
C ARG A 252 9.36 -0.02 9.02
N GLY A 253 9.47 0.06 10.35
CA GLY A 253 10.66 0.62 11.03
C GLY A 253 10.75 2.15 11.01
N ASP A 254 9.70 2.85 10.59
CA ASP A 254 9.63 4.30 10.64
C ASP A 254 9.30 4.76 12.06
N ALA A 255 10.34 5.17 12.79
CA ALA A 255 10.23 5.63 14.16
C ALA A 255 9.42 6.94 14.34
N SER A 256 9.08 7.62 13.26
CA SER A 256 8.23 8.82 13.27
C SER A 256 6.76 8.52 12.98
N TYR A 257 6.45 7.29 12.57
CA TYR A 257 5.11 6.92 12.11
C TYR A 257 4.22 6.40 13.23
N TYR A 258 3.87 7.31 14.15
CA TYR A 258 2.94 7.06 15.25
C TYR A 258 1.82 8.09 15.27
N THR A 259 0.66 7.71 15.81
CA THR A 259 -0.36 8.67 16.24
C THR A 259 0.12 9.35 17.52
N ASP A 260 0.09 10.68 17.53
CA ASP A 260 0.46 11.52 18.69
C ASP A 260 -0.44 12.75 18.73
N ILE A 261 -1.57 12.61 19.42
CA ILE A 261 -2.60 13.62 19.52
C ILE A 261 -2.55 14.21 20.94
N PRO A 262 -2.19 15.48 21.13
CA PRO A 262 -2.16 16.11 22.45
C PRO A 262 -3.56 16.26 23.04
N ALA A 263 -3.65 16.42 24.37
CA ALA A 263 -4.88 16.82 25.03
C ALA A 263 -5.35 18.19 24.52
N GLY A 264 -6.65 18.36 24.41
CA GLY A 264 -7.28 19.60 23.93
C GLY A 264 -8.23 19.36 22.75
N PRO A 265 -8.49 20.40 21.93
CA PRO A 265 -9.40 20.31 20.78
C PRO A 265 -8.97 19.27 19.76
N LEU A 266 -9.95 18.50 19.28
CA LEU A 266 -9.80 17.52 18.21
C LEU A 266 -10.38 18.07 16.92
N ALA A 267 -9.62 17.95 15.83
CA ALA A 267 -10.07 18.29 14.49
C ALA A 267 -10.18 17.02 13.62
N ILE A 268 -10.78 17.15 12.43
CA ILE A 268 -10.90 16.05 11.47
C ILE A 268 -9.54 15.39 11.22
N LYS A 269 -8.45 16.16 11.10
CA LYS A 269 -7.08 15.62 10.92
C LYS A 269 -6.66 14.64 12.02
N ASN A 270 -7.14 14.83 13.26
CA ASN A 270 -6.83 13.92 14.37
C ASN A 270 -7.61 12.60 14.25
N VAL A 271 -8.83 12.65 13.74
CA VAL A 271 -9.61 11.43 13.43
C VAL A 271 -8.94 10.63 12.32
N VAL A 272 -8.50 11.33 11.26
CA VAL A 272 -7.75 10.69 10.15
C VAL A 272 -6.40 10.12 10.65
N ASP A 273 -5.77 10.75 11.65
CA ASP A 273 -4.53 10.24 12.24
C ASP A 273 -4.74 8.93 13.03
N LEU A 274 -5.92 8.75 13.64
CA LEU A 274 -6.32 7.52 14.32
C LEU A 274 -6.71 6.41 13.34
N TYR A 275 -7.42 6.77 12.25
CA TYR A 275 -7.92 5.83 11.25
C TYR A 275 -7.71 6.41 9.85
N LEU A 276 -6.68 5.93 9.16
CA LEU A 276 -6.14 6.55 7.95
C LEU A 276 -7.00 6.38 6.70
N TYR A 277 -7.88 5.37 6.66
CA TYR A 277 -8.59 4.97 5.45
C TYR A 277 -10.09 5.17 5.60
N ASP A 278 -10.74 5.60 4.54
CA ASP A 278 -12.19 5.79 4.47
C ASP A 278 -12.88 4.43 4.19
N ASN A 279 -12.79 3.53 5.18
CA ASN A 279 -13.39 2.20 5.10
C ASN A 279 -14.84 2.19 5.57
N VAL A 280 -15.60 1.20 5.13
CA VAL A 280 -16.93 0.92 5.63
C VAL A 280 -16.90 -0.13 6.75
N THR A 281 -17.75 0.05 7.77
CA THR A 281 -17.89 -0.94 8.85
C THR A 281 -18.58 -2.19 8.32
N ALA A 282 -17.98 -3.35 8.53
CA ALA A 282 -18.57 -4.65 8.23
C ALA A 282 -18.97 -5.36 9.53
N LEU A 283 -20.15 -5.96 9.54
CA LEU A 283 -20.64 -6.80 10.63
C LEU A 283 -20.61 -8.26 10.17
N LEU A 284 -19.85 -9.09 10.88
CA LEU A 284 -19.69 -10.52 10.58
C LEU A 284 -20.29 -11.35 11.71
N LYS A 285 -21.05 -12.38 11.35
CA LYS A 285 -21.53 -13.38 12.30
C LYS A 285 -20.53 -14.52 12.35
N VAL A 286 -19.84 -14.67 13.47
CA VAL A 286 -18.74 -15.61 13.66
C VAL A 286 -18.94 -16.45 14.91
N THR A 287 -18.30 -17.60 14.96
CA THR A 287 -18.25 -18.47 16.14
C THR A 287 -17.03 -18.16 17.00
N GLY A 288 -17.03 -18.58 18.27
CA GLY A 288 -15.86 -18.45 19.14
C GLY A 288 -14.63 -19.18 18.60
N ALA A 289 -14.81 -20.29 17.87
CA ALA A 289 -13.71 -20.99 17.22
C ALA A 289 -13.05 -20.13 16.11
N GLN A 290 -13.84 -19.42 15.31
CA GLN A 290 -13.33 -18.51 14.29
C GLN A 290 -12.64 -17.30 14.90
N ILE A 291 -13.14 -16.77 16.02
CA ILE A 291 -12.46 -15.68 16.76
C ILE A 291 -11.10 -16.17 17.28
N LYS A 292 -11.02 -17.39 17.80
CA LYS A 292 -9.75 -17.98 18.21
C LYS A 292 -8.76 -18.05 17.05
N GLU A 293 -9.19 -18.55 15.88
CA GLU A 293 -8.33 -18.58 14.67
C GLU A 293 -7.89 -17.18 14.22
N TRP A 294 -8.76 -16.19 14.31
CA TRP A 294 -8.41 -14.80 14.03
C TRP A 294 -7.30 -14.29 14.96
N LEU A 295 -7.44 -14.55 16.28
CA LEU A 295 -6.40 -14.18 17.23
C LEU A 295 -5.08 -14.95 17.02
N GLU A 296 -5.15 -16.22 16.62
CA GLU A 296 -3.93 -16.99 16.24
C GLU A 296 -3.22 -16.36 15.02
N MET A 297 -3.99 -15.82 14.05
CA MET A 297 -3.42 -15.07 12.94
C MET A 297 -2.78 -13.76 13.42
N SER A 298 -3.47 -12.98 14.27
CA SER A 298 -2.96 -11.75 14.86
C SER A 298 -1.67 -11.98 15.66
N ALA A 299 -1.51 -13.14 16.31
CA ALA A 299 -0.30 -13.53 17.05
C ALA A 299 0.97 -13.56 16.17
N GLY A 300 0.83 -13.65 14.84
CA GLY A 300 1.94 -13.52 13.89
C GLY A 300 2.71 -12.20 13.99
N GLN A 301 2.13 -11.18 14.64
CA GLN A 301 2.79 -9.93 15.02
C GLN A 301 4.04 -10.14 15.88
N PHE A 302 4.14 -11.25 16.60
CA PHE A 302 5.19 -11.49 17.56
C PHE A 302 6.15 -12.59 17.09
N ASN A 303 7.42 -12.45 17.48
CA ASN A 303 8.38 -13.53 17.36
C ASN A 303 8.21 -14.52 18.53
N GLN A 304 8.53 -15.78 18.28
CA GLN A 304 8.59 -16.77 19.36
C GLN A 304 9.70 -16.41 20.33
N ILE A 305 9.44 -16.49 21.64
CA ILE A 305 10.36 -16.14 22.73
C ILE A 305 10.83 -17.41 23.44
N ASP A 306 12.16 -17.53 23.60
CA ASP A 306 12.75 -18.53 24.47
C ASP A 306 12.78 -18.01 25.94
N PRO A 307 11.96 -18.56 26.84
CA PRO A 307 11.88 -18.10 28.22
C PRO A 307 13.18 -18.39 29.03
N ASN A 308 14.08 -19.23 28.52
CA ASN A 308 15.35 -19.58 29.16
C ASN A 308 16.51 -18.68 28.69
N SER A 309 16.33 -17.90 27.65
CA SER A 309 17.35 -16.96 27.17
C SER A 309 17.61 -15.86 28.19
N LYS A 310 18.89 -15.54 28.42
CA LYS A 310 19.31 -14.38 29.22
C LYS A 310 19.59 -13.14 28.37
N GLU A 311 19.64 -13.31 27.07
CA GLU A 311 19.87 -12.22 26.12
C GLU A 311 18.54 -11.56 25.72
N PRO A 312 18.53 -10.24 25.43
CA PRO A 312 17.38 -9.55 24.90
C PRO A 312 16.87 -10.19 23.59
N GLN A 313 15.56 -10.33 23.45
CA GLN A 313 14.95 -10.93 22.29
C GLN A 313 14.03 -9.93 21.59
N GLN A 314 14.07 -9.93 20.27
CA GLN A 314 13.18 -9.10 19.44
C GLN A 314 11.74 -9.59 19.59
N LEU A 315 10.88 -8.81 20.23
CA LEU A 315 9.47 -9.18 20.46
C LEU A 315 8.63 -9.06 19.19
N ILE A 316 8.73 -7.91 18.50
CA ILE A 316 7.92 -7.63 17.33
C ILE A 316 8.54 -8.23 16.07
N ASN A 317 7.73 -8.93 15.29
CA ASN A 317 8.08 -9.39 13.95
C ASN A 317 7.93 -8.22 12.96
N SER A 318 9.03 -7.55 12.64
CA SER A 318 9.03 -6.38 11.74
C SER A 318 8.56 -6.67 10.31
N SER A 319 8.48 -7.94 9.92
CA SER A 319 7.95 -8.35 8.62
C SER A 319 6.42 -8.52 8.61
N TYR A 320 5.78 -8.53 9.79
CA TYR A 320 4.32 -8.63 9.92
C TYR A 320 3.70 -7.23 9.84
N PRO A 321 2.72 -6.99 8.96
CA PRO A 321 2.08 -5.69 8.86
C PRO A 321 1.24 -5.38 10.09
N SER A 322 1.47 -4.24 10.74
CA SER A 322 0.75 -3.85 11.96
C SER A 322 -0.77 -3.73 11.75
N TYR A 323 -1.20 -3.41 10.53
CA TYR A 323 -2.63 -3.36 10.17
C TYR A 323 -3.30 -4.74 10.06
N ASN A 324 -2.55 -5.84 10.19
CA ASN A 324 -3.08 -7.20 10.32
C ASN A 324 -3.05 -7.70 11.77
N TYR A 325 -2.56 -6.87 12.71
CA TYR A 325 -2.58 -7.16 14.13
C TYR A 325 -3.87 -6.64 14.75
N ASP A 326 -4.95 -7.40 14.60
CA ASP A 326 -6.24 -7.04 15.18
C ASP A 326 -6.25 -7.25 16.68
N VAL A 327 -6.63 -6.19 17.40
CA VAL A 327 -6.98 -6.22 18.82
C VAL A 327 -8.50 -6.35 18.93
N ILE A 328 -8.98 -7.41 19.56
CA ILE A 328 -10.42 -7.67 19.67
C ILE A 328 -10.91 -7.23 21.06
N ASP A 329 -11.77 -6.22 21.07
CA ASP A 329 -12.45 -5.74 22.27
C ASP A 329 -13.75 -6.50 22.54
N GLY A 330 -14.11 -6.63 23.83
CA GLY A 330 -15.29 -7.35 24.31
C GLY A 330 -15.02 -8.79 24.78
N LEU A 331 -13.75 -9.22 24.76
CA LEU A 331 -13.31 -10.50 25.33
C LEU A 331 -11.91 -10.37 25.95
N THR A 332 -11.51 -11.31 26.78
CA THR A 332 -10.16 -11.39 27.36
C THR A 332 -9.38 -12.55 26.76
N TYR A 333 -8.13 -12.31 26.41
CA TYR A 333 -7.22 -13.31 25.85
C TYR A 333 -5.78 -13.01 26.22
N LYS A 334 -4.89 -13.97 25.99
CA LYS A 334 -3.44 -13.84 26.15
C LYS A 334 -2.78 -14.62 25.03
N PHE A 335 -1.70 -14.06 24.49
CA PHE A 335 -0.78 -14.78 23.60
C PHE A 335 0.33 -15.42 24.41
N ASP A 336 0.55 -16.72 24.23
CA ASP A 336 1.69 -17.45 24.76
C ASP A 336 2.80 -17.47 23.72
N LEU A 337 3.70 -16.51 23.79
CA LEU A 337 4.78 -16.32 22.83
C LEU A 337 5.91 -17.34 22.95
N THR A 338 5.86 -18.25 23.91
CA THR A 338 6.80 -19.38 23.97
C THR A 338 6.46 -20.47 22.94
N GLN A 339 5.24 -20.44 22.42
CA GLN A 339 4.77 -21.35 21.38
C GLN A 339 5.05 -20.79 19.98
N PRO A 340 5.25 -21.65 18.98
CA PRO A 340 5.43 -21.20 17.60
C PRO A 340 4.12 -20.62 17.02
N ASN A 341 4.25 -19.66 16.10
CA ASN A 341 3.12 -19.07 15.40
C ASN A 341 2.37 -20.13 14.58
N LYS A 342 1.05 -20.06 14.59
CA LYS A 342 0.18 -20.96 13.81
C LYS A 342 0.13 -20.56 12.33
N TYR A 343 0.20 -19.30 12.05
CA TYR A 343 0.13 -18.72 10.69
C TYR A 343 1.37 -17.91 10.35
N ASP A 344 1.76 -17.93 9.08
CA ASP A 344 2.74 -16.99 8.56
C ASP A 344 2.12 -15.60 8.29
N ARG A 345 2.93 -14.63 7.91
CA ARG A 345 2.48 -13.26 7.60
C ARG A 345 1.47 -13.15 6.45
N LYS A 346 1.34 -14.17 5.61
CA LYS A 346 0.40 -14.26 4.49
C LYS A 346 -0.91 -14.99 4.88
N GLY A 347 -1.06 -15.41 6.13
CA GLY A 347 -2.21 -16.16 6.61
C GLY A 347 -2.20 -17.65 6.25
N LYS A 348 -1.05 -18.18 5.81
CA LYS A 348 -0.88 -19.59 5.52
C LYS A 348 -0.64 -20.34 6.84
N LEU A 349 -1.38 -21.42 7.07
CA LEU A 349 -1.17 -22.33 8.19
C LEU A 349 0.22 -22.98 8.07
N VAL A 350 1.06 -22.83 9.11
CA VAL A 350 2.42 -23.35 9.15
C VAL A 350 2.68 -24.30 10.33
N ASN A 351 1.74 -24.36 11.30
CA ASN A 351 1.91 -25.19 12.50
C ASN A 351 0.61 -25.84 12.97
#